data_39e1895bc8f03c5f2af129170400d624
#
_entry.id   39e1895bc8f03c5f2af129170400d624
#
_cell.length_a   1.000
_cell.length_b   1.000
_cell.length_c   1.000
_cell.angle_alpha   90.00
_cell.angle_beta   90.00
_cell.angle_gamma   90.00
#
_symmetry.space_group_name_H-M   'P 1'
#
loop_
_entity.id
_entity.type
_entity.pdbx_description
1 polymer ?
#
loop_
_entity_poly.entity_id
_entity_poly.type
_entity_poly.pdbx_seq_one_letter_code
_entity_poly.pdbx_strand_id
1 'polypeptide(L)'
;STLMRSSAASDVYKRQGILRAQGNVICKFIENATIISGGYVETDSILHSKVSAATEVRVSGKNGFITGGVIRAGSLVEAQTIGSSLGAGTRIEVGVDPEKKERYVKVQEELLQLNKTIEQIRTILTTYGEKLKNKEKLDQGKIQYIEQLMRAFKEKEAQRTPLEHEYERLQSILNGSSNARVKVSKTLYAGVIVNITDVSLIVKDDRSFCQLYKDEGEVKISNM
;
A
#
# COMPACT_ATOMS: atom_id res chain seq x y z
N SER A 1 -7.15 -4.72 25.75
CA SER A 1 -6.81 -5.99 25.10
C SER A 1 -8.08 -6.83 25.00
N THR A 2 -8.74 -6.75 23.85
CA THR A 2 -9.98 -7.48 23.62
C THR A 2 -9.66 -8.68 22.74
N LEU A 3 -9.58 -9.84 23.36
CA LEU A 3 -9.54 -11.13 22.68
C LEU A 3 -10.96 -11.45 22.17
N MET A 4 -11.24 -11.21 20.92
CA MET A 4 -12.43 -11.76 20.28
C MET A 4 -12.11 -13.18 19.77
N ARG A 5 -12.48 -14.20 20.54
CA ARG A 5 -12.62 -15.56 20.03
C ARG A 5 -13.94 -15.62 19.28
N SER A 6 -13.91 -15.56 17.96
CA SER A 6 -15.08 -15.89 17.14
C SER A 6 -15.01 -17.36 16.77
N SER A 7 -15.71 -18.20 17.52
CA SER A 7 -16.10 -19.53 17.05
C SER A 7 -17.48 -19.40 16.41
N ALA A 8 -17.52 -19.24 15.10
CA ALA A 8 -18.73 -19.42 14.32
C ALA A 8 -18.44 -20.49 13.27
N ALA A 9 -18.84 -21.71 13.57
CA ALA A 9 -19.14 -22.68 12.54
C ALA A 9 -20.37 -22.15 11.79
N SER A 10 -20.21 -21.73 10.57
CA SER A 10 -21.30 -21.34 9.69
C SER A 10 -21.10 -21.98 8.33
N ASP A 11 -22.12 -22.72 7.97
CA ASP A 11 -22.29 -23.43 6.72
C ASP A 11 -22.02 -22.58 5.47
N VAL A 12 -21.50 -23.27 4.49
CA VAL A 12 -21.11 -22.86 3.15
C VAL A 12 -22.22 -22.12 2.42
N TYR A 13 -22.02 -20.81 2.20
CA TYR A 13 -22.46 -20.15 0.98
C TYR A 13 -21.46 -19.02 0.65
N LYS A 14 -20.94 -19.01 -0.59
CA LYS A 14 -19.98 -18.08 -1.19
C LYS A 14 -20.23 -16.58 -0.83
N ARG A 15 -19.88 -16.17 0.36
CA ARG A 15 -19.75 -14.76 0.74
C ARG A 15 -18.31 -14.55 1.15
N GLN A 16 -17.59 -13.70 0.40
CA GLN A 16 -16.28 -13.24 0.82
C GLN A 16 -16.44 -12.51 2.15
N GLY A 17 -15.99 -13.14 3.22
CA GLY A 17 -15.97 -12.52 4.54
C GLY A 17 -14.97 -11.39 4.57
N ILE A 18 -15.37 -10.22 5.09
CA ILE A 18 -14.45 -9.09 5.33
C ILE A 18 -14.34 -8.92 6.84
N LEU A 19 -13.12 -9.05 7.37
CA LEU A 19 -12.81 -8.78 8.77
C LEU A 19 -11.85 -7.58 8.84
N ARG A 20 -12.22 -6.59 9.65
CA ARG A 20 -11.36 -5.44 9.97
C ARG A 20 -11.14 -5.39 11.47
N ALA A 21 -9.89 -5.40 11.89
CA ALA A 21 -9.50 -5.28 13.30
C ALA A 21 -8.48 -4.14 13.46
N GLN A 22 -8.64 -3.32 14.50
CA GLN A 22 -7.64 -2.29 14.84
C GLN A 22 -6.36 -2.87 15.46
N GLY A 23 -6.44 -4.06 16.03
CA GLY A 23 -5.33 -4.79 16.62
C GLY A 23 -4.98 -6.05 15.84
N ASN A 24 -4.42 -7.04 16.55
CA ASN A 24 -3.98 -8.30 15.99
C ASN A 24 -5.15 -9.22 15.63
N VAL A 25 -4.95 -10.04 14.60
CA VAL A 25 -5.88 -11.09 14.19
C VAL A 25 -5.20 -12.45 14.37
N ILE A 26 -5.79 -13.29 15.21
CA ILE A 26 -5.33 -14.67 15.43
C ILE A 26 -6.48 -15.59 15.08
N CYS A 27 -6.28 -16.48 14.12
CA CYS A 27 -7.30 -17.44 13.69
C CYS A 27 -6.65 -18.72 13.17
N LYS A 28 -7.44 -19.79 13.03
CA LYS A 28 -6.93 -21.07 12.53
C LYS A 28 -6.74 -21.06 11.02
N PHE A 29 -7.74 -20.62 10.27
CA PHE A 29 -7.75 -20.69 8.82
C PHE A 29 -8.30 -19.39 8.22
N ILE A 30 -7.71 -18.96 7.12
CA ILE A 30 -8.19 -17.84 6.32
C ILE A 30 -8.43 -18.37 4.91
N GLU A 31 -9.68 -18.46 4.51
CA GLU A 31 -10.07 -18.98 3.20
C GLU A 31 -11.12 -18.07 2.54
N ASN A 32 -10.89 -17.71 1.28
CA ASN A 32 -11.79 -16.86 0.49
C ASN A 32 -12.26 -15.60 1.23
N ALA A 33 -11.37 -14.97 1.99
CA ALA A 33 -11.67 -13.85 2.88
C ALA A 33 -10.77 -12.64 2.63
N THR A 34 -11.23 -11.48 3.10
CA THR A 34 -10.44 -10.26 3.16
C THR A 34 -10.22 -9.90 4.63
N ILE A 35 -8.97 -9.88 5.08
CA ILE A 35 -8.56 -9.55 6.45
C ILE A 35 -7.75 -8.26 6.43
N ILE A 36 -8.10 -7.32 7.28
CA ILE A 36 -7.37 -6.07 7.50
C ILE A 36 -7.09 -5.96 8.99
N SER A 37 -5.81 -5.99 9.37
CA SER A 37 -5.34 -5.91 10.76
C SER A 37 -4.48 -4.67 10.96
N GLY A 38 -4.77 -3.89 11.99
CA GLY A 38 -3.91 -2.79 12.45
C GLY A 38 -2.67 -3.25 13.23
N GLY A 39 -2.50 -4.55 13.45
CA GLY A 39 -1.35 -5.19 14.07
C GLY A 39 -0.80 -6.31 13.19
N TYR A 40 -0.53 -7.47 13.79
CA TYR A 40 -0.11 -8.67 13.07
C TYR A 40 -1.29 -9.64 12.80
N VAL A 41 -1.07 -10.53 11.84
CA VAL A 41 -1.97 -11.68 11.57
C VAL A 41 -1.21 -12.96 11.82
N GLU A 42 -1.79 -13.85 12.65
CA GLU A 42 -1.28 -15.20 12.90
C GLU A 42 -2.34 -16.23 12.57
N THR A 43 -1.96 -17.24 11.78
CA THR A 43 -2.89 -18.27 11.31
C THR A 43 -2.15 -19.56 10.95
N ASP A 44 -2.87 -20.68 10.86
CA ASP A 44 -2.29 -21.95 10.41
C ASP A 44 -2.19 -22.03 8.87
N SER A 45 -3.10 -21.38 8.13
CA SER A 45 -3.05 -21.37 6.67
C SER A 45 -3.86 -20.23 6.05
N ILE A 46 -3.46 -19.84 4.83
CA ILE A 46 -4.14 -18.81 4.02
C ILE A 46 -4.39 -19.38 2.63
N LEU A 47 -5.66 -19.36 2.19
CA LEU A 47 -6.09 -19.87 0.91
C LEU A 47 -6.97 -18.85 0.18
N HIS A 48 -6.61 -18.50 -1.06
CA HIS A 48 -7.34 -17.58 -1.97
C HIS A 48 -7.88 -16.32 -1.30
N SER A 49 -7.08 -15.69 -0.45
CA SER A 49 -7.52 -14.59 0.42
C SER A 49 -6.69 -13.32 0.22
N LYS A 50 -7.26 -12.20 0.64
CA LYS A 50 -6.57 -10.90 0.73
C LYS A 50 -6.32 -10.62 2.20
N VAL A 51 -5.05 -10.64 2.62
CA VAL A 51 -4.65 -10.38 4.01
C VAL A 51 -3.75 -9.16 4.04
N SER A 52 -4.08 -8.21 4.88
CA SER A 52 -3.30 -6.99 5.14
C SER A 52 -3.03 -6.87 6.63
N ALA A 53 -1.77 -6.83 7.01
CA ALA A 53 -1.32 -6.60 8.38
C ALA A 53 -0.42 -5.36 8.44
N ALA A 54 -0.61 -4.52 9.44
CA ALA A 54 0.24 -3.34 9.62
C ALA A 54 1.69 -3.71 9.94
N THR A 55 1.92 -4.86 10.59
CA THR A 55 3.27 -5.31 10.97
C THR A 55 3.66 -6.62 10.28
N GLU A 56 3.09 -7.74 10.65
CA GLU A 56 3.57 -9.06 10.25
C GLU A 56 2.43 -10.01 9.91
N VAL A 57 2.68 -10.95 9.01
CA VAL A 57 1.83 -12.11 8.73
C VAL A 57 2.64 -13.37 9.00
N ARG A 58 2.23 -14.14 10.01
CA ARG A 58 2.84 -15.40 10.40
C ARG A 58 1.89 -16.56 10.15
N VAL A 59 2.34 -17.53 9.37
CA VAL A 59 1.59 -18.74 9.07
C VAL A 59 2.34 -19.92 9.66
N SER A 60 2.00 -20.26 10.93
CA SER A 60 2.77 -21.12 11.82
C SER A 60 2.20 -22.54 11.99
N GLY A 61 1.10 -22.88 11.34
CA GLY A 61 0.47 -24.22 11.46
C GLY A 61 1.38 -25.36 11.06
N LYS A 62 1.03 -26.60 11.45
CA LYS A 62 1.81 -27.83 11.17
C LYS A 62 2.23 -27.98 9.69
N ASN A 63 1.41 -27.48 8.79
CA ASN A 63 1.67 -27.40 7.36
C ASN A 63 1.46 -25.97 6.86
N GLY A 64 1.93 -24.97 7.60
CA GLY A 64 1.69 -23.54 7.35
C GLY A 64 1.90 -23.14 5.90
N PHE A 65 0.81 -22.87 5.17
CA PHE A 65 0.88 -22.54 3.75
C PHE A 65 0.10 -21.27 3.39
N ILE A 66 0.59 -20.60 2.38
CA ILE A 66 -0.06 -19.47 1.71
C ILE A 66 -0.25 -19.87 0.25
N THR A 67 -1.47 -19.99 -0.21
CA THR A 67 -1.78 -20.38 -1.59
C THR A 67 -2.86 -19.48 -2.17
N GLY A 68 -2.51 -18.76 -3.24
CA GLY A 68 -3.41 -17.84 -3.94
C GLY A 68 -3.76 -16.58 -3.15
N GLY A 69 -4.05 -15.52 -3.88
CA GLY A 69 -4.44 -14.24 -3.31
C GLY A 69 -3.28 -13.26 -3.08
N VAL A 70 -3.52 -12.24 -2.24
CA VAL A 70 -2.58 -11.15 -1.99
C VAL A 70 -2.37 -10.99 -0.50
N ILE A 71 -1.12 -11.15 -0.06
CA ILE A 71 -0.72 -11.01 1.34
C ILE A 71 0.17 -9.79 1.49
N ARG A 72 -0.22 -8.88 2.35
CA ARG A 72 0.49 -7.64 2.65
C ARG A 72 0.92 -7.59 4.11
N ALA A 73 2.17 -7.21 4.35
CA ALA A 73 2.69 -7.01 5.70
C ALA A 73 3.66 -5.81 5.74
N GLY A 74 3.70 -5.13 6.87
CA GLY A 74 4.60 -4.01 7.08
C GLY A 74 6.07 -4.41 7.09
N SER A 75 6.43 -5.54 7.71
CA SER A 75 7.83 -5.94 7.91
C SER A 75 8.14 -7.40 7.57
N LEU A 76 7.23 -8.34 7.84
CA LEU A 76 7.53 -9.77 7.71
C LEU A 76 6.32 -10.55 7.19
N VAL A 77 6.57 -11.43 6.22
CA VAL A 77 5.71 -12.58 5.92
C VAL A 77 6.51 -13.84 6.16
N GLU A 78 6.00 -14.70 7.04
CA GLU A 78 6.62 -15.97 7.39
C GLU A 78 5.65 -17.11 7.17
N ALA A 79 6.07 -18.14 6.43
CA ALA A 79 5.28 -19.35 6.20
C ALA A 79 6.19 -20.54 5.93
N GLN A 80 5.64 -21.75 6.07
CA GLN A 80 6.39 -22.95 5.67
C GLN A 80 6.39 -23.09 4.14
N THR A 81 5.23 -22.88 3.51
CA THR A 81 5.07 -23.01 2.07
C THR A 81 4.36 -21.79 1.49
N ILE A 82 4.88 -21.23 0.41
CA ILE A 82 4.26 -20.12 -0.33
C ILE A 82 4.09 -20.50 -1.79
N GLY A 83 2.87 -20.36 -2.29
CA GLY A 83 2.48 -20.79 -3.63
C GLY A 83 1.95 -22.21 -3.67
N SER A 84 1.83 -22.78 -4.85
CA SER A 84 1.48 -24.18 -5.08
C SER A 84 2.03 -24.67 -6.41
N SER A 85 2.24 -25.97 -6.53
CA SER A 85 2.66 -26.62 -7.78
C SER A 85 1.64 -26.50 -8.92
N LEU A 86 0.40 -26.15 -8.62
CA LEU A 86 -0.66 -25.91 -9.60
C LEU A 86 -0.70 -24.48 -10.11
N GLY A 87 0.24 -23.60 -9.70
CA GLY A 87 0.35 -22.24 -10.20
C GLY A 87 -0.75 -21.28 -9.71
N ALA A 88 -1.28 -21.49 -8.50
CA ALA A 88 -2.24 -20.56 -7.91
C ALA A 88 -1.57 -19.16 -7.77
N GLY A 89 -2.14 -18.13 -8.39
CA GLY A 89 -1.59 -16.77 -8.39
C GLY A 89 -1.44 -16.23 -6.97
N THR A 90 -0.24 -16.31 -6.43
CA THR A 90 0.11 -15.87 -5.08
C THR A 90 1.00 -14.64 -5.16
N ARG A 91 0.60 -13.56 -4.48
CA ARG A 91 1.37 -12.33 -4.40
C ARG A 91 1.65 -11.98 -2.94
N ILE A 92 2.91 -11.74 -2.64
CA ILE A 92 3.38 -11.30 -1.33
C ILE A 92 3.92 -9.89 -1.47
N GLU A 93 3.46 -8.97 -0.64
CA GLU A 93 3.89 -7.57 -0.60
C GLU A 93 4.37 -7.25 0.82
N VAL A 94 5.65 -6.91 0.99
CA VAL A 94 6.26 -6.66 2.31
C VAL A 94 7.02 -5.34 2.31
N GLY A 95 7.07 -4.73 3.49
CA GLY A 95 7.78 -3.46 3.66
C GLY A 95 6.92 -2.24 3.37
N VAL A 96 5.63 -2.44 3.20
CA VAL A 96 4.66 -1.38 2.94
C VAL A 96 3.51 -1.53 3.92
N ASP A 97 3.34 -0.55 4.79
CA ASP A 97 2.11 -0.38 5.55
C ASP A 97 0.97 -0.09 4.55
N PRO A 98 -0.05 -0.96 4.45
CA PRO A 98 -1.10 -0.80 3.45
C PRO A 98 -1.83 0.54 3.55
N GLU A 99 -2.07 1.02 4.78
CA GLU A 99 -2.75 2.30 5.01
C GLU A 99 -1.88 3.47 4.53
N LYS A 100 -0.57 3.41 4.80
CA LYS A 100 0.37 4.43 4.34
C LYS A 100 0.54 4.44 2.83
N LYS A 101 0.53 3.26 2.18
CA LYS A 101 0.55 3.17 0.71
C LYS A 101 -0.72 3.75 0.10
N GLU A 102 -1.88 3.40 0.65
CA GLU A 102 -3.15 3.96 0.18
C GLU A 102 -3.18 5.48 0.38
N ARG A 103 -2.73 5.97 1.54
CA ARG A 103 -2.64 7.41 1.80
C ARG A 103 -1.65 8.12 0.89
N TYR A 104 -0.49 7.50 0.60
CA TYR A 104 0.50 8.02 -0.35
C TYR A 104 -0.11 8.22 -1.73
N VAL A 105 -0.82 7.22 -2.25
CA VAL A 105 -1.50 7.33 -3.56
C VAL A 105 -2.53 8.45 -3.55
N LYS A 106 -3.36 8.55 -2.50
CA LYS A 106 -4.35 9.63 -2.36
C LYS A 106 -3.70 11.01 -2.34
N VAL A 107 -2.65 11.19 -1.53
CA VAL A 107 -1.92 12.46 -1.45
C VAL A 107 -1.28 12.82 -2.79
N GLN A 108 -0.76 11.84 -3.51
CA GLN A 108 -0.22 12.04 -4.86
C GLN A 108 -1.28 12.54 -5.85
N GLU A 109 -2.47 11.95 -5.82
CA GLU A 109 -3.60 12.38 -6.65
C GLU A 109 -4.09 13.77 -6.25
N GLU A 110 -4.23 14.05 -4.95
CA GLU A 110 -4.62 15.37 -4.42
C GLU A 110 -3.62 16.45 -4.87
N LEU A 111 -2.31 16.21 -4.76
CA LEU A 111 -1.27 17.12 -5.22
C LEU A 111 -1.31 17.35 -6.73
N LEU A 112 -1.53 16.31 -7.52
CA LEU A 112 -1.63 16.42 -8.97
C LEU A 112 -2.79 17.33 -9.38
N GLN A 113 -3.96 17.16 -8.79
CA GLN A 113 -5.14 17.99 -9.06
C GLN A 113 -4.95 19.43 -8.58
N LEU A 114 -4.35 19.60 -7.40
CA LEU A 114 -4.08 20.91 -6.83
C LEU A 114 -3.08 21.69 -7.67
N ASN A 115 -1.98 21.07 -8.09
CA ASN A 115 -0.97 21.67 -8.95
C ASN A 115 -1.56 22.07 -10.31
N LYS A 116 -2.40 21.22 -10.91
CA LYS A 116 -3.11 21.54 -12.15
C LYS A 116 -3.99 22.79 -12.01
N THR A 117 -4.71 22.90 -10.90
CA THR A 117 -5.56 24.06 -10.60
C THR A 117 -4.73 25.32 -10.40
N ILE A 118 -3.64 25.23 -9.64
CA ILE A 118 -2.72 26.35 -9.41
C ILE A 118 -2.14 26.85 -10.73
N GLU A 119 -1.68 25.96 -11.62
CA GLU A 119 -1.14 26.33 -12.92
C GLU A 119 -2.17 26.99 -13.84
N GLN A 120 -3.42 26.53 -13.81
CA GLN A 120 -4.52 27.17 -14.54
C GLN A 120 -4.74 28.62 -14.06
N ILE A 121 -4.81 28.82 -12.73
CA ILE A 121 -4.99 30.15 -12.15
C ILE A 121 -3.77 31.03 -12.47
N ARG A 122 -2.56 30.50 -12.34
CA ARG A 122 -1.30 31.22 -12.64
C ARG A 122 -1.27 31.71 -14.08
N THR A 123 -1.64 30.87 -15.04
CA THR A 123 -1.69 31.21 -16.45
C THR A 123 -2.65 32.38 -16.71
N ILE A 124 -3.82 32.36 -16.09
CA ILE A 124 -4.81 33.43 -16.23
C ILE A 124 -4.27 34.72 -15.60
N LEU A 125 -3.71 34.67 -14.38
CA LEU A 125 -3.15 35.82 -13.70
C LEU A 125 -1.98 36.45 -14.47
N THR A 126 -1.12 35.61 -15.09
CA THR A 126 -0.01 36.07 -15.93
C THR A 126 -0.52 36.83 -17.15
N THR A 127 -1.52 36.31 -17.84
CA THR A 127 -2.14 36.96 -19.00
C THR A 127 -2.75 38.32 -18.64
N TYR A 128 -3.41 38.46 -17.51
CA TYR A 128 -3.92 39.75 -17.03
C TYR A 128 -2.80 40.68 -16.58
N GLY A 129 -1.73 40.18 -15.99
CA GLY A 129 -0.55 40.92 -15.61
C GLY A 129 0.15 41.58 -16.83
N GLU A 130 0.24 40.84 -17.94
CA GLU A 130 0.78 41.38 -19.21
C GLU A 130 -0.09 42.50 -19.81
N LYS A 131 -1.43 42.33 -19.77
CA LYS A 131 -2.37 43.37 -20.22
C LYS A 131 -2.26 44.65 -19.39
N LEU A 132 -2.08 44.53 -18.08
CA LEU A 132 -1.85 45.67 -17.19
C LEU A 132 -0.52 46.37 -17.48
N LYS A 133 0.55 45.61 -17.76
CA LYS A 133 1.86 46.22 -18.20
C LYS A 133 1.74 46.97 -19.49
N ASN A 134 0.90 46.53 -20.43
CA ASN A 134 0.63 47.18 -21.70
C ASN A 134 -0.36 48.34 -21.57
N LYS A 135 -0.68 48.79 -20.35
CA LYS A 135 -1.60 49.91 -20.07
C LYS A 135 -3.01 49.74 -20.61
N GLU A 136 -3.47 48.50 -20.83
CA GLU A 136 -4.85 48.23 -21.18
C GLU A 136 -5.75 48.56 -19.97
N LYS A 137 -6.84 49.34 -20.22
CA LYS A 137 -7.82 49.62 -19.19
C LYS A 137 -8.68 48.40 -18.94
N LEU A 138 -8.65 47.90 -17.71
CA LEU A 138 -9.54 46.82 -17.26
C LEU A 138 -10.84 47.43 -16.72
N ASP A 139 -11.96 46.85 -17.06
CA ASP A 139 -13.23 47.19 -16.43
C ASP A 139 -13.30 46.70 -14.97
N GLN A 140 -14.24 47.26 -14.20
CA GLN A 140 -14.33 46.98 -12.77
C GLN A 140 -14.67 45.49 -12.48
N GLY A 141 -15.41 44.81 -13.36
CA GLY A 141 -15.71 43.39 -13.23
C GLY A 141 -14.46 42.49 -13.40
N LYS A 142 -13.57 42.87 -14.34
CA LYS A 142 -12.30 42.16 -14.52
C LYS A 142 -11.37 42.33 -13.33
N ILE A 143 -11.35 43.54 -12.72
CA ILE A 143 -10.55 43.78 -11.50
C ILE A 143 -11.03 42.87 -10.37
N GLN A 144 -12.34 42.82 -10.11
CA GLN A 144 -12.93 41.94 -9.09
C GLN A 144 -12.64 40.46 -9.37
N TYR A 145 -12.71 40.03 -10.62
CA TYR A 145 -12.36 38.66 -11.01
C TYR A 145 -10.90 38.31 -10.72
N ILE A 146 -9.97 39.24 -11.04
CA ILE A 146 -8.54 39.06 -10.74
C ILE A 146 -8.32 38.96 -9.23
N GLU A 147 -8.96 39.79 -8.43
CA GLU A 147 -8.87 39.71 -6.97
C GLU A 147 -9.35 38.38 -6.43
N GLN A 148 -10.46 37.85 -6.94
CA GLN A 148 -10.96 36.52 -6.57
C GLN A 148 -9.95 35.42 -6.94
N LEU A 149 -9.37 35.48 -8.15
CA LEU A 149 -8.35 34.54 -8.59
C LEU A 149 -7.09 34.61 -7.72
N MET A 150 -6.66 35.80 -7.32
CA MET A 150 -5.50 35.98 -6.43
C MET A 150 -5.75 35.39 -5.04
N ARG A 151 -6.97 35.55 -4.51
CA ARG A 151 -7.37 34.90 -3.23
C ARG A 151 -7.38 33.39 -3.37
N ALA A 152 -8.01 32.87 -4.42
CA ALA A 152 -8.03 31.44 -4.71
C ALA A 152 -6.63 30.86 -4.91
N PHE A 153 -5.74 31.56 -5.61
CA PHE A 153 -4.34 31.19 -5.78
C PHE A 153 -3.62 31.04 -4.44
N LYS A 154 -3.72 32.07 -3.58
CA LYS A 154 -3.10 32.02 -2.24
C LYS A 154 -3.64 30.88 -1.37
N GLU A 155 -4.94 30.65 -1.42
CA GLU A 155 -5.58 29.57 -0.68
C GLU A 155 -5.09 28.18 -1.16
N LYS A 156 -5.01 27.98 -2.48
CA LYS A 156 -4.52 26.75 -3.07
C LYS A 156 -3.02 26.52 -2.80
N GLU A 157 -2.20 27.56 -2.87
CA GLU A 157 -0.78 27.47 -2.48
C GLU A 157 -0.64 27.10 -0.98
N ALA A 158 -1.46 27.67 -0.11
CA ALA A 158 -1.46 27.33 1.30
C ALA A 158 -1.89 25.88 1.58
N GLN A 159 -2.76 25.31 0.75
CA GLN A 159 -3.16 23.89 0.82
C GLN A 159 -2.05 22.96 0.31
N ARG A 160 -1.22 23.40 -0.63
CA ARG A 160 -0.16 22.61 -1.24
C ARG A 160 0.93 22.21 -0.25
N THR A 161 1.45 23.18 0.51
CA THR A 161 2.58 22.98 1.41
C THR A 161 2.40 21.81 2.41
N PRO A 162 1.29 21.70 3.16
CA PRO A 162 1.10 20.58 4.07
C PRO A 162 0.97 19.24 3.35
N LEU A 163 0.40 19.20 2.15
CA LEU A 163 0.31 17.99 1.35
C LEU A 163 1.67 17.54 0.81
N GLU A 164 2.54 18.48 0.40
CA GLU A 164 3.91 18.21 -0.01
C GLU A 164 4.72 17.60 1.15
N HIS A 165 4.65 18.17 2.35
CA HIS A 165 5.29 17.61 3.54
C HIS A 165 4.75 16.21 3.89
N GLU A 166 3.45 15.99 3.76
CA GLU A 166 2.87 14.66 3.99
C GLU A 166 3.35 13.66 2.94
N TYR A 167 3.41 14.06 1.66
CA TYR A 167 3.93 13.24 0.57
C TYR A 167 5.38 12.82 0.82
N GLU A 168 6.26 13.77 1.12
CA GLU A 168 7.68 13.50 1.40
C GLU A 168 7.84 12.56 2.61
N ARG A 169 7.07 12.78 3.68
CA ARG A 169 7.09 11.90 4.86
C ARG A 169 6.65 10.48 4.51
N LEU A 170 5.56 10.31 3.77
CA LEU A 170 5.07 9.00 3.36
C LEU A 170 6.07 8.32 2.42
N GLN A 171 6.66 9.06 1.48
CA GLN A 171 7.70 8.56 0.59
C GLN A 171 8.93 8.07 1.36
N SER A 172 9.38 8.84 2.36
CA SER A 172 10.49 8.44 3.24
C SER A 172 10.20 7.15 4.01
N ILE A 173 8.98 7.00 4.52
CA ILE A 173 8.55 5.77 5.22
C ILE A 173 8.52 4.57 4.26
N LEU A 174 7.98 4.76 3.05
CA LEU A 174 7.92 3.70 2.04
C LEU A 174 9.31 3.28 1.55
N ASN A 175 10.24 4.23 1.43
CA ASN A 175 11.63 3.96 1.05
C ASN A 175 12.46 3.38 2.20
N GLY A 176 12.13 3.71 3.46
CA GLY A 176 12.91 3.36 4.65
C GLY A 176 12.63 1.98 5.25
N SER A 177 11.75 1.15 4.68
CA SER A 177 11.47 -0.19 5.21
C SER A 177 12.57 -1.21 4.85
N SER A 178 13.80 -0.92 5.25
CA SER A 178 15.01 -1.69 4.96
C SER A 178 15.05 -3.10 5.59
N ASN A 179 14.13 -3.43 6.49
CA ASN A 179 14.07 -4.73 7.18
C ASN A 179 12.94 -5.65 6.69
N ALA A 180 12.27 -5.28 5.62
CA ALA A 180 11.20 -6.08 5.04
C ALA A 180 11.72 -7.43 4.51
N ARG A 181 11.10 -8.53 4.97
CA ARG A 181 11.55 -9.88 4.64
C ARG A 181 10.39 -10.83 4.40
N VAL A 182 10.63 -11.81 3.54
CA VAL A 182 9.78 -12.99 3.39
C VAL A 182 10.60 -14.20 3.80
N LYS A 183 10.10 -15.00 4.73
CA LYS A 183 10.77 -16.22 5.19
C LYS A 183 9.94 -17.45 4.83
N VAL A 184 10.60 -18.43 4.22
CA VAL A 184 9.98 -19.69 3.77
C VAL A 184 10.79 -20.88 4.29
N SER A 185 10.21 -21.61 5.24
CA SER A 185 10.94 -22.71 5.90
C SER A 185 10.83 -24.07 5.21
N LYS A 186 9.96 -24.23 4.19
CA LYS A 186 9.90 -25.44 3.36
C LYS A 186 10.03 -25.10 1.89
N THR A 187 8.95 -24.67 1.22
CA THR A 187 8.93 -24.49 -0.23
C THR A 187 8.34 -23.16 -0.65
N LEU A 188 9.08 -22.43 -1.45
CA LEU A 188 8.62 -21.28 -2.24
C LEU A 188 8.46 -21.74 -3.68
N TYR A 189 7.24 -21.80 -4.18
CA TYR A 189 6.96 -22.28 -5.53
C TYR A 189 7.23 -21.24 -6.59
N ALA A 190 7.60 -21.70 -7.78
CA ALA A 190 7.69 -20.89 -8.98
C ALA A 190 6.36 -20.19 -9.30
N GLY A 191 6.41 -19.02 -9.93
CA GLY A 191 5.23 -18.20 -10.25
C GLY A 191 4.74 -17.29 -9.11
N VAL A 192 5.25 -17.43 -7.89
CA VAL A 192 4.97 -16.50 -6.80
C VAL A 192 5.58 -15.13 -7.11
N ILE A 193 4.78 -14.08 -6.94
CA ILE A 193 5.24 -12.68 -7.08
C ILE A 193 5.53 -12.13 -5.70
N VAL A 194 6.77 -11.70 -5.48
CA VAL A 194 7.20 -11.09 -4.22
C VAL A 194 7.59 -9.64 -4.46
N ASN A 195 6.89 -8.73 -3.81
CA ASN A 195 7.18 -7.30 -3.81
C ASN A 195 7.77 -6.93 -2.45
N ILE A 196 8.97 -6.38 -2.45
CA ILE A 196 9.60 -5.84 -1.24
C ILE A 196 9.81 -4.35 -1.46
N THR A 197 9.03 -3.54 -0.75
CA THR A 197 8.92 -2.09 -0.95
C THR A 197 8.53 -1.72 -2.40
N ASP A 198 9.47 -1.27 -3.19
CA ASP A 198 9.33 -0.77 -4.56
C ASP A 198 9.83 -1.76 -5.62
N VAL A 199 10.42 -2.89 -5.19
CA VAL A 199 11.02 -3.88 -6.09
C VAL A 199 10.19 -5.15 -6.15
N SER A 200 10.03 -5.68 -7.36
CA SER A 200 9.24 -6.89 -7.65
C SER A 200 10.13 -8.01 -8.16
N LEU A 201 9.91 -9.21 -7.65
CA LEU A 201 10.53 -10.44 -8.12
C LEU A 201 9.47 -11.49 -8.44
N ILE A 202 9.56 -12.11 -9.60
CA ILE A 202 8.81 -13.33 -9.92
C ILE A 202 9.74 -14.52 -9.69
N VAL A 203 9.33 -15.40 -8.80
CA VAL A 203 10.09 -16.63 -8.50
C VAL A 203 10.05 -17.54 -9.72
N LYS A 204 11.22 -17.82 -10.31
CA LYS A 204 11.32 -18.61 -11.56
C LYS A 204 11.35 -20.11 -11.29
N ASP A 205 12.03 -20.51 -10.22
CA ASP A 205 12.23 -21.91 -9.85
C ASP A 205 11.83 -22.14 -8.41
N ASP A 206 11.39 -23.35 -8.08
CA ASP A 206 11.09 -23.72 -6.71
C ASP A 206 12.34 -23.57 -5.82
N ARG A 207 12.15 -22.96 -4.66
CA ARG A 207 13.20 -22.76 -3.65
C ARG A 207 12.77 -23.34 -2.33
N SER A 208 13.73 -23.86 -1.59
CA SER A 208 13.48 -24.40 -0.26
C SER A 208 14.34 -23.69 0.77
N PHE A 209 13.81 -23.52 1.99
CA PHE A 209 14.52 -22.98 3.14
C PHE A 209 15.21 -21.65 2.84
N CYS A 210 14.40 -20.66 2.41
CA CYS A 210 14.93 -19.41 1.89
C CYS A 210 14.28 -18.18 2.53
N GLN A 211 14.99 -17.08 2.47
CA GLN A 211 14.48 -15.75 2.79
C GLN A 211 14.71 -14.81 1.61
N LEU A 212 13.74 -13.89 1.44
CA LEU A 212 13.80 -12.84 0.45
C LEU A 212 13.86 -11.49 1.16
N TYR A 213 14.72 -10.62 0.69
CA TYR A 213 14.92 -9.28 1.21
C TYR A 213 15.41 -8.35 0.10
N LYS A 214 15.23 -7.05 0.30
CA LYS A 214 15.76 -6.04 -0.62
C LYS A 214 17.21 -5.74 -0.26
N ASP A 215 18.08 -5.78 -1.24
CA ASP A 215 19.48 -5.40 -1.12
C ASP A 215 19.95 -4.75 -2.43
N GLU A 216 20.63 -3.60 -2.33
CA GLU A 216 21.14 -2.83 -3.46
C GLU A 216 20.13 -2.55 -4.59
N GLY A 217 18.83 -2.36 -4.23
CA GLY A 217 17.77 -2.05 -5.20
C GLY A 217 17.15 -3.28 -5.87
N GLU A 218 17.53 -4.49 -5.49
CA GLU A 218 16.97 -5.74 -6.01
C GLU A 218 16.44 -6.64 -4.89
N VAL A 219 15.51 -7.54 -5.22
CA VAL A 219 15.09 -8.60 -4.30
C VAL A 219 16.07 -9.77 -4.42
N LYS A 220 16.84 -10.01 -3.35
CA LYS A 220 17.75 -11.16 -3.25
C LYS A 220 17.09 -12.31 -2.52
N ILE A 221 17.44 -13.53 -2.94
CA ILE A 221 17.05 -14.78 -2.28
C ILE A 221 18.31 -15.37 -1.66
N SER A 222 18.26 -15.65 -0.34
CA SER A 222 19.33 -16.36 0.35
C SER A 222 18.77 -17.54 1.14
N ASN A 223 19.59 -18.53 1.44
CA ASN A 223 19.23 -19.60 2.38
C ASN A 223 19.11 -19.02 3.79
N MET A 224 18.23 -19.61 4.59
CA MET A 224 18.09 -19.30 6.02
C MET A 224 19.11 -20.07 6.84
#